data_0aa2a6c541af269406bf2e190c10215b
#
_entry.id   0aa2a6c541af269406bf2e190c10215b
#
_cell.length_a   1.000
_cell.length_b   1.000
_cell.length_c   1.000
_cell.angle_alpha   90.00
_cell.angle_beta   90.00
_cell.angle_gamma   90.00
#
_symmetry.space_group_name_H-M   'P 1'
#
loop_
_entity.id
_entity.type
_entity.pdbx_description
1 polymer ?
#
loop_
_entity_poly.entity_id
_entity_poly.type
_entity_poly.pdbx_seq_one_letter_code
_entity_poly.pdbx_strand_id
1 'polypeptide(L)'
;MSKKSSQPIADTLKPYVAPFRFDGAGEFHLKSHKTNEKGDLDKDKGEKIIEANRKRLNDFQEKLYAQDRWSLLLIFQGMDAAGKDSAIKSVFDGVNPQGCEVTSFKQPSSRELDHDFLWRSMIALPQRGRIGIFNRSYYEECLVVRVHPEILAKEKMPQRLVTKNIWRERFEDISAMERYLARNGTVILKFFLNVSKQEQRERFLDRLDEPAKNWKFSLADISERALWAKYQAAYQEMIRHTSTKSAPWHVVPADHKWFARVVIGSTIVAALDRLDLQFPKVDKAELSEFKQVRKALLAEGGEKTAAAGEKAK
;
A
#
# COMPACT_ATOMS: atom_id res chain seq x y z
N MET A 1 21.16 -22.24 -27.86
CA MET A 1 19.93 -22.45 -27.07
C MET A 1 19.24 -21.07 -26.92
N SER A 2 18.15 -20.90 -27.64
CA SER A 2 17.34 -19.65 -27.59
C SER A 2 16.74 -19.49 -26.20
N LYS A 3 17.12 -18.41 -25.46
CA LYS A 3 16.40 -18.00 -24.27
C LYS A 3 14.99 -17.63 -24.70
N LYS A 4 14.00 -18.50 -24.42
CA LYS A 4 12.60 -18.09 -24.47
C LYS A 4 12.49 -16.83 -23.58
N SER A 5 12.23 -15.68 -24.18
CA SER A 5 11.92 -14.47 -23.42
C SER A 5 10.63 -14.77 -22.65
N SER A 6 10.75 -14.99 -21.35
CA SER A 6 9.58 -15.12 -20.50
C SER A 6 8.81 -13.79 -20.58
N GLN A 7 7.52 -13.88 -20.84
CA GLN A 7 6.63 -12.72 -20.85
C GLN A 7 6.80 -11.96 -19.51
N PRO A 8 6.89 -10.62 -19.53
CA PRO A 8 7.00 -9.84 -18.29
C PRO A 8 5.89 -10.20 -17.29
N ILE A 9 6.24 -10.28 -16.02
CA ILE A 9 5.28 -10.64 -14.95
C ILE A 9 4.09 -9.67 -14.96
N ALA A 10 4.37 -8.37 -15.17
CA ALA A 10 3.34 -7.33 -15.25
C ALA A 10 2.28 -7.64 -16.32
N ASP A 11 2.64 -8.23 -17.45
CA ASP A 11 1.71 -8.58 -18.51
C ASP A 11 0.81 -9.75 -18.12
N THR A 12 1.35 -10.74 -17.40
CA THR A 12 0.56 -11.88 -16.90
C THR A 12 -0.45 -11.48 -15.84
N LEU A 13 -0.18 -10.40 -15.10
CA LEU A 13 -1.05 -9.87 -14.04
C LEU A 13 -2.05 -8.81 -14.53
N LYS A 14 -1.93 -8.38 -15.79
CA LYS A 14 -2.79 -7.34 -16.39
C LYS A 14 -4.30 -7.57 -16.20
N PRO A 15 -4.85 -8.81 -16.33
CA PRO A 15 -6.27 -9.06 -16.10
C PRO A 15 -6.74 -8.71 -14.67
N TYR A 16 -5.85 -8.77 -13.68
CA TYR A 16 -6.15 -8.48 -12.27
C TYR A 16 -5.84 -7.02 -11.87
N VAL A 17 -5.27 -6.23 -12.77
CA VAL A 17 -4.85 -4.85 -12.49
C VAL A 17 -5.62 -3.84 -13.34
N ALA A 18 -5.65 -4.05 -14.66
CA ALA A 18 -6.16 -3.06 -15.60
C ALA A 18 -7.65 -2.71 -15.41
N PRO A 19 -8.56 -3.66 -15.12
CA PRO A 19 -9.98 -3.35 -14.95
C PRO A 19 -10.29 -2.46 -13.75
N PHE A 20 -9.39 -2.43 -12.77
CA PHE A 20 -9.59 -1.71 -11.50
C PHE A 20 -8.80 -0.41 -11.43
N ARG A 21 -7.96 -0.13 -12.43
CA ARG A 21 -7.10 1.05 -12.46
C ARG A 21 -7.82 2.23 -13.10
N PHE A 22 -7.85 3.35 -12.39
CA PHE A 22 -8.24 4.65 -12.94
C PHE A 22 -7.07 5.63 -12.82
N ASP A 23 -6.66 6.24 -13.92
CA ASP A 23 -5.50 7.15 -14.02
C ASP A 23 -5.84 8.59 -14.38
N GLY A 24 -7.10 8.94 -14.21
CA GLY A 24 -7.61 10.28 -14.51
C GLY A 24 -8.06 10.48 -15.97
N ALA A 25 -7.97 9.47 -16.82
CA ALA A 25 -8.49 9.54 -18.18
C ALA A 25 -9.98 9.20 -18.22
N GLY A 26 -10.78 10.08 -18.84
CA GLY A 26 -12.22 9.90 -18.99
C GLY A 26 -13.02 10.25 -17.73
N GLU A 27 -14.29 9.89 -17.75
CA GLU A 27 -15.20 10.12 -16.63
C GLU A 27 -15.12 8.98 -15.61
N PHE A 28 -15.23 9.33 -14.34
CA PHE A 28 -15.26 8.37 -13.24
C PHE A 28 -16.61 8.38 -12.54
N HIS A 29 -17.22 7.21 -12.45
CA HIS A 29 -18.46 6.98 -11.70
C HIS A 29 -18.27 5.79 -10.75
N LEU A 30 -18.21 6.04 -9.45
CA LEU A 30 -17.98 5.00 -8.46
C LEU A 30 -19.04 3.89 -8.53
N LYS A 31 -20.29 4.24 -8.83
CA LYS A 31 -21.41 3.29 -8.96
C LYS A 31 -21.23 2.27 -10.09
N SER A 32 -20.40 2.54 -11.10
CA SER A 32 -20.12 1.59 -12.18
C SER A 32 -19.10 0.50 -11.77
N HIS A 33 -18.42 0.67 -10.64
CA HIS A 33 -17.46 -0.30 -10.11
C HIS A 33 -18.16 -1.23 -9.12
N LYS A 34 -18.40 -2.47 -9.53
CA LYS A 34 -19.04 -3.49 -8.70
C LYS A 34 -18.16 -3.85 -7.49
N THR A 35 -18.79 -4.00 -6.34
CA THR A 35 -18.11 -4.33 -5.06
C THR A 35 -17.77 -5.81 -4.93
N ASN A 36 -18.53 -6.67 -5.64
CA ASN A 36 -18.44 -8.14 -5.63
C ASN A 36 -17.83 -8.72 -6.91
N GLU A 37 -17.20 -7.88 -7.77
CA GLU A 37 -16.54 -8.35 -8.98
C GLU A 37 -15.40 -9.32 -8.65
N LYS A 38 -15.31 -10.42 -9.40
CA LYS A 38 -14.25 -11.42 -9.27
C LYS A 38 -13.87 -12.06 -10.62
N GLY A 39 -14.49 -11.63 -11.72
CA GLY A 39 -14.36 -12.27 -13.04
C GLY A 39 -14.72 -13.77 -12.96
N ASP A 40 -14.04 -14.56 -13.74
CA ASP A 40 -14.17 -16.02 -13.75
C ASP A 40 -13.27 -16.73 -12.73
N LEU A 41 -12.69 -15.97 -11.78
CA LEU A 41 -11.77 -16.52 -10.80
C LEU A 41 -12.54 -17.17 -9.64
N ASP A 42 -12.18 -18.39 -9.30
CA ASP A 42 -12.60 -19.06 -8.07
C ASP A 42 -11.59 -18.80 -6.93
N LYS A 43 -12.01 -19.11 -5.70
CA LYS A 43 -11.20 -18.85 -4.51
C LYS A 43 -9.88 -19.63 -4.52
N ASP A 44 -9.88 -20.88 -4.97
CA ASP A 44 -8.69 -21.74 -4.93
C ASP A 44 -7.62 -21.27 -5.91
N LYS A 45 -8.02 -20.84 -7.12
CA LYS A 45 -7.12 -20.18 -8.06
C LYS A 45 -6.63 -18.84 -7.52
N GLY A 46 -7.52 -18.08 -6.88
CA GLY A 46 -7.18 -16.81 -6.22
C GLY A 46 -6.10 -16.98 -5.15
N GLU A 47 -6.21 -17.97 -4.27
CA GLU A 47 -5.22 -18.25 -3.22
C GLU A 47 -3.85 -18.64 -3.82
N LYS A 48 -3.82 -19.38 -4.94
CA LYS A 48 -2.56 -19.68 -5.66
C LYS A 48 -1.90 -18.43 -6.22
N ILE A 49 -2.69 -17.47 -6.74
CA ILE A 49 -2.16 -16.19 -7.22
C ILE A 49 -1.63 -15.36 -6.05
N ILE A 50 -2.34 -15.32 -4.91
CA ILE A 50 -1.89 -14.62 -3.70
C ILE A 50 -0.54 -15.16 -3.26
N GLU A 51 -0.40 -16.48 -3.16
CA GLU A 51 0.85 -17.14 -2.74
C GLU A 51 2.00 -16.84 -3.72
N ALA A 52 1.75 -16.91 -5.03
CA ALA A 52 2.75 -16.55 -6.04
C ALA A 52 3.16 -15.07 -5.95
N ASN A 53 2.20 -14.17 -5.70
CA ASN A 53 2.47 -12.75 -5.55
C ASN A 53 3.26 -12.44 -4.27
N ARG A 54 3.03 -13.14 -3.16
CA ARG A 54 3.82 -13.01 -1.92
C ARG A 54 5.30 -13.34 -2.15
N LYS A 55 5.59 -14.46 -2.82
CA LYS A 55 6.97 -14.85 -3.16
C LYS A 55 7.64 -13.80 -4.03
N ARG A 56 6.96 -13.33 -5.08
CA ARG A 56 7.48 -12.27 -5.95
C ARG A 56 7.69 -10.95 -5.21
N LEU A 57 6.76 -10.60 -4.34
CA LEU A 57 6.86 -9.37 -3.54
C LEU A 57 8.07 -9.42 -2.60
N ASN A 58 8.34 -10.56 -1.96
CA ASN A 58 9.53 -10.73 -1.13
C ASN A 58 10.81 -10.54 -1.96
N ASP A 59 10.92 -11.23 -3.11
CA ASP A 59 12.08 -11.09 -4.01
C ASP A 59 12.28 -9.65 -4.50
N PHE A 60 11.20 -8.94 -4.83
CA PHE A 60 11.26 -7.54 -5.24
C PHE A 60 11.60 -6.61 -4.08
N GLN A 61 11.11 -6.88 -2.89
CA GLN A 61 11.41 -6.07 -1.70
C GLN A 61 12.91 -6.14 -1.36
N GLU A 62 13.52 -7.32 -1.42
CA GLU A 62 14.97 -7.48 -1.21
C GLU A 62 15.79 -6.69 -2.24
N LYS A 63 15.41 -6.74 -3.52
CA LYS A 63 16.07 -5.98 -4.59
C LYS A 63 15.86 -4.49 -4.43
N LEU A 64 14.65 -4.05 -4.08
CA LEU A 64 14.32 -2.65 -3.82
C LEU A 64 15.20 -2.10 -2.70
N TYR A 65 15.31 -2.86 -1.61
CA TYR A 65 16.14 -2.51 -0.46
C TYR A 65 17.62 -2.43 -0.82
N ALA A 66 18.15 -3.44 -1.51
CA ALA A 66 19.55 -3.49 -1.90
C ALA A 66 19.94 -2.43 -2.94
N GLN A 67 19.06 -2.10 -3.88
CA GLN A 67 19.31 -1.10 -4.91
C GLN A 67 19.25 0.34 -4.36
N ASP A 68 18.41 0.59 -3.36
CA ASP A 68 18.27 1.87 -2.64
C ASP A 68 18.11 3.12 -3.56
N ARG A 69 17.29 2.99 -4.61
CA ARG A 69 17.03 4.07 -5.58
C ARG A 69 15.59 4.52 -5.58
N TRP A 70 14.65 3.59 -5.49
CA TRP A 70 13.22 3.81 -5.49
C TRP A 70 12.64 3.65 -4.09
N SER A 71 11.52 4.30 -3.82
CA SER A 71 10.63 3.97 -2.72
C SER A 71 9.25 3.63 -3.24
N LEU A 72 8.50 2.82 -2.50
CA LEU A 72 7.13 2.46 -2.82
C LEU A 72 6.21 2.97 -1.72
N LEU A 73 5.23 3.80 -2.07
CA LEU A 73 4.18 4.27 -1.18
C LEU A 73 2.85 3.62 -1.55
N LEU A 74 2.28 2.86 -0.63
CA LEU A 74 0.99 2.21 -0.77
C LEU A 74 -0.03 2.89 0.12
N ILE A 75 -1.14 3.34 -0.46
CA ILE A 75 -2.21 4.03 0.25
C ILE A 75 -3.47 3.18 0.22
N PHE A 76 -3.99 2.86 1.41
CA PHE A 76 -5.21 2.08 1.58
C PHE A 76 -6.33 2.95 2.14
N GLN A 77 -7.37 3.15 1.36
CA GLN A 77 -8.58 3.86 1.73
C GLN A 77 -9.82 2.98 1.59
N GLY A 78 -10.86 3.29 2.31
CA GLY A 78 -12.14 2.59 2.30
C GLY A 78 -12.90 2.78 3.59
N MET A 79 -14.20 2.52 3.54
CA MET A 79 -15.11 2.58 4.70
C MET A 79 -14.62 1.66 5.84
N ASP A 80 -15.15 1.88 7.04
CA ASP A 80 -14.90 0.97 8.14
C ASP A 80 -15.37 -0.44 7.78
N ALA A 81 -14.66 -1.43 8.28
CA ALA A 81 -14.82 -2.84 7.90
C ALA A 81 -14.59 -3.18 6.41
N ALA A 82 -14.12 -2.26 5.56
CA ALA A 82 -13.76 -2.58 4.15
C ALA A 82 -12.66 -3.64 4.03
N GLY A 83 -11.84 -3.83 5.08
CA GLY A 83 -10.84 -4.89 5.14
C GLY A 83 -9.40 -4.44 4.93
N LYS A 84 -9.10 -3.14 5.10
CA LYS A 84 -7.75 -2.56 4.96
C LYS A 84 -6.69 -3.35 5.73
N ASP A 85 -6.83 -3.49 7.06
CA ASP A 85 -5.84 -4.19 7.91
C ASP A 85 -5.62 -5.64 7.47
N SER A 86 -6.71 -6.35 7.13
CA SER A 86 -6.61 -7.75 6.71
C SER A 86 -5.99 -7.92 5.32
N ALA A 87 -6.17 -6.95 4.44
CA ALA A 87 -5.53 -6.92 3.13
C ALA A 87 -4.03 -6.67 3.27
N ILE A 88 -3.63 -5.65 4.04
CA ILE A 88 -2.22 -5.34 4.35
C ILE A 88 -1.54 -6.58 4.96
N LYS A 89 -2.11 -7.13 6.06
CA LYS A 89 -1.57 -8.32 6.71
C LYS A 89 -1.38 -9.48 5.74
N SER A 90 -2.38 -9.75 4.89
CA SER A 90 -2.35 -10.89 3.97
C SER A 90 -1.39 -10.71 2.80
N VAL A 91 -1.31 -9.51 2.22
CA VAL A 91 -0.44 -9.24 1.06
C VAL A 91 1.04 -9.25 1.46
N PHE A 92 1.35 -8.77 2.66
CA PHE A 92 2.72 -8.68 3.18
C PHE A 92 3.12 -9.85 4.08
N ASP A 93 2.34 -10.92 4.10
CA ASP A 93 2.65 -12.13 4.85
C ASP A 93 3.91 -12.79 4.28
N GLY A 94 4.95 -12.98 5.12
CA GLY A 94 6.25 -13.50 4.74
C GLY A 94 7.23 -12.49 4.10
N VAL A 95 6.85 -11.22 3.93
CA VAL A 95 7.76 -10.16 3.48
C VAL A 95 8.62 -9.68 4.65
N ASN A 96 9.93 -9.42 4.39
CA ASN A 96 10.84 -8.95 5.43
C ASN A 96 10.37 -7.62 6.03
N PRO A 97 10.05 -7.58 7.35
CA PRO A 97 9.51 -6.38 7.99
C PRO A 97 10.51 -5.20 8.03
N GLN A 98 11.81 -5.46 7.93
CA GLN A 98 12.82 -4.39 7.91
C GLN A 98 12.71 -3.50 6.66
N GLY A 99 12.13 -4.00 5.59
CA GLY A 99 11.93 -3.24 4.35
C GLY A 99 10.57 -2.56 4.24
N CYS A 100 9.70 -2.70 5.24
CA CYS A 100 8.33 -2.22 5.24
C CYS A 100 8.00 -1.40 6.49
N GLU A 101 7.27 -0.31 6.31
CA GLU A 101 6.78 0.51 7.42
C GLU A 101 5.29 0.75 7.27
N VAL A 102 4.52 0.41 8.31
CA VAL A 102 3.06 0.60 8.32
C VAL A 102 2.72 1.78 9.22
N THR A 103 2.19 2.84 8.61
CA THR A 103 1.65 4.00 9.33
C THR A 103 0.13 3.97 9.29
N SER A 104 -0.49 3.96 10.48
CA SER A 104 -1.95 4.04 10.61
C SER A 104 -2.36 5.44 11.05
N PHE A 105 -2.97 6.20 10.16
CA PHE A 105 -3.42 7.56 10.45
C PHE A 105 -4.76 7.51 11.20
N LYS A 106 -4.71 7.98 12.44
CA LYS A 106 -5.87 8.19 13.31
C LYS A 106 -6.23 9.67 13.37
N GLN A 107 -7.13 10.05 14.28
CA GLN A 107 -7.43 11.44 14.56
C GLN A 107 -6.13 12.20 14.85
N PRO A 108 -5.93 13.41 14.24
CA PRO A 108 -4.74 14.21 14.48
C PRO A 108 -4.55 14.59 15.94
N SER A 109 -3.31 14.55 16.42
CA SER A 109 -2.90 15.11 17.70
C SER A 109 -2.89 16.64 17.66
N SER A 110 -2.82 17.29 18.84
CA SER A 110 -2.71 18.75 18.92
C SER A 110 -1.49 19.29 18.16
N ARG A 111 -0.36 18.58 18.23
CA ARG A 111 0.86 18.94 17.49
C ARG A 111 0.65 18.86 15.96
N GLU A 112 -0.05 17.82 15.47
CA GLU A 112 -0.33 17.67 14.04
C GLU A 112 -1.28 18.76 13.55
N LEU A 113 -2.24 19.21 14.39
CA LEU A 113 -3.14 20.32 14.09
C LEU A 113 -2.47 21.71 14.09
N ASP A 114 -1.25 21.84 14.63
CA ASP A 114 -0.44 23.06 14.56
C ASP A 114 0.29 23.22 13.21
N HIS A 115 0.24 22.19 12.35
CA HIS A 115 0.86 22.16 11.03
C HIS A 115 -0.21 22.06 9.93
N ASP A 116 0.21 22.18 8.67
CA ASP A 116 -0.66 21.94 7.54
C ASP A 116 -1.09 20.45 7.45
N PHE A 117 -2.18 20.20 6.73
CA PHE A 117 -2.79 18.87 6.68
C PHE A 117 -1.92 17.77 6.03
N LEU A 118 -0.88 18.11 5.29
CA LEU A 118 0.05 17.15 4.69
C LEU A 118 1.22 16.80 5.61
N TRP A 119 1.54 17.68 6.56
CA TRP A 119 2.75 17.57 7.37
C TRP A 119 2.95 16.20 8.01
N ARG A 120 1.92 15.66 8.70
CA ARG A 120 2.01 14.36 9.38
C ARG A 120 2.25 13.20 8.43
N SER A 121 1.79 13.31 7.19
CA SER A 121 2.01 12.31 6.15
C SER A 121 3.37 12.47 5.50
N MET A 122 3.87 13.69 5.36
CA MET A 122 5.19 13.98 4.80
C MET A 122 6.32 13.40 5.65
N ILE A 123 6.23 13.48 6.99
CA ILE A 123 7.24 12.91 7.89
C ILE A 123 7.20 11.39 7.97
N ALA A 124 6.11 10.75 7.51
CA ALA A 124 5.92 9.31 7.47
C ALA A 124 6.21 8.69 6.08
N LEU A 125 6.70 9.48 5.12
CA LEU A 125 7.01 8.97 3.78
C LEU A 125 8.16 7.96 3.83
N PRO A 126 8.11 6.91 2.99
CA PRO A 126 9.16 5.88 2.99
C PRO A 126 10.48 6.44 2.47
N GLN A 127 11.55 6.03 3.11
CA GLN A 127 12.91 6.22 2.60
C GLN A 127 13.13 5.44 1.30
N ARG A 128 14.20 5.75 0.56
CA ARG A 128 14.60 4.93 -0.58
C ARG A 128 14.90 3.50 -0.12
N GLY A 129 14.66 2.53 -0.98
CA GLY A 129 14.77 1.11 -0.65
C GLY A 129 13.63 0.56 0.20
N ARG A 130 12.66 1.38 0.62
CA ARG A 130 11.60 0.99 1.55
C ARG A 130 10.20 1.00 0.92
N ILE A 131 9.31 0.23 1.53
CA ILE A 131 7.88 0.20 1.23
C ILE A 131 7.14 0.85 2.39
N GLY A 132 6.56 2.04 2.17
CA GLY A 132 5.66 2.70 3.10
C GLY A 132 4.22 2.25 2.84
N ILE A 133 3.51 1.86 3.89
CA ILE A 133 2.13 1.38 3.82
C ILE A 133 1.27 2.29 4.70
N PHE A 134 0.48 3.13 4.06
CA PHE A 134 -0.43 4.05 4.74
C PHE A 134 -1.81 3.39 4.88
N ASN A 135 -2.16 3.01 6.10
CA ASN A 135 -3.51 2.59 6.46
C ASN A 135 -4.30 3.82 6.85
N ARG A 136 -5.19 4.28 5.95
CA ARG A 136 -5.66 5.65 5.81
C ARG A 136 -4.49 6.59 5.44
N SER A 137 -4.73 7.86 5.18
CA SER A 137 -3.66 8.78 4.73
C SER A 137 -4.13 10.23 4.78
N TYR A 138 -3.38 11.12 4.16
CA TYR A 138 -3.77 12.51 3.91
C TYR A 138 -5.11 12.65 3.15
N TYR A 139 -5.63 11.60 2.58
CA TYR A 139 -6.97 11.62 1.96
C TYR A 139 -8.11 11.69 2.97
N GLU A 140 -7.88 11.38 4.25
CA GLU A 140 -8.87 11.62 5.32
C GLU A 140 -9.30 13.09 5.35
N GLU A 141 -8.41 14.00 4.99
CA GLU A 141 -8.64 15.44 4.92
C GLU A 141 -9.65 15.87 3.82
N CYS A 142 -9.89 14.98 2.86
CA CYS A 142 -10.90 15.15 1.81
C CYS A 142 -12.08 14.19 1.96
N LEU A 143 -12.02 13.29 2.93
CA LEU A 143 -13.04 12.29 3.23
C LEU A 143 -13.72 12.58 4.56
N VAL A 144 -13.11 12.23 5.67
CA VAL A 144 -13.69 12.40 7.01
C VAL A 144 -13.91 13.89 7.30
N VAL A 145 -12.92 14.74 7.06
CA VAL A 145 -13.04 16.18 7.31
C VAL A 145 -14.13 16.83 6.43
N ARG A 146 -14.35 16.32 5.22
CA ARG A 146 -15.43 16.80 4.34
C ARG A 146 -16.81 16.36 4.80
N VAL A 147 -16.92 15.15 5.37
CA VAL A 147 -18.18 14.62 5.89
C VAL A 147 -18.53 15.24 7.25
N HIS A 148 -17.50 15.63 8.03
CA HIS A 148 -17.55 16.23 9.34
C HIS A 148 -16.88 17.61 9.34
N PRO A 149 -17.55 18.65 8.82
CA PRO A 149 -16.96 20.00 8.66
C PRO A 149 -16.53 20.65 9.98
N GLU A 150 -17.04 20.17 11.11
CA GLU A 150 -16.60 20.60 12.45
C GLU A 150 -15.14 20.21 12.75
N ILE A 151 -14.57 19.23 12.02
CA ILE A 151 -13.16 18.88 12.14
C ILE A 151 -12.30 19.93 11.45
N LEU A 152 -12.71 20.43 10.29
CA LEU A 152 -12.01 21.49 9.57
C LEU A 152 -11.86 22.76 10.44
N ALA A 153 -12.85 23.07 11.26
CA ALA A 153 -12.80 24.22 12.17
C ALA A 153 -11.70 24.08 13.25
N LYS A 154 -11.20 22.87 13.52
CA LYS A 154 -10.13 22.60 14.50
C LYS A 154 -8.72 22.72 13.90
N GLU A 155 -8.60 22.79 12.58
CA GLU A 155 -7.31 22.84 11.85
C GLU A 155 -6.71 24.24 11.85
N LYS A 156 -6.90 25.09 12.75
CA LYS A 156 -6.26 26.41 12.94
C LYS A 156 -5.94 27.19 11.65
N MET A 157 -6.63 26.90 10.55
CA MET A 157 -6.47 27.62 9.28
C MET A 157 -7.00 29.05 9.40
N PRO A 158 -6.34 30.04 8.78
CA PRO A 158 -6.90 31.38 8.68
C PRO A 158 -8.29 31.35 8.05
N GLN A 159 -9.31 31.90 8.72
CA GLN A 159 -10.71 31.79 8.31
C GLN A 159 -10.95 32.27 6.87
N ARG A 160 -10.19 33.24 6.38
CA ARG A 160 -10.28 33.76 4.99
C ARG A 160 -9.90 32.74 3.92
N LEU A 161 -9.16 31.66 4.30
CA LEU A 161 -8.74 30.59 3.41
C LEU A 161 -9.74 29.43 3.39
N VAL A 162 -10.66 29.36 4.34
CA VAL A 162 -11.72 28.34 4.37
C VAL A 162 -12.87 28.81 3.47
N THR A 163 -12.69 28.60 2.17
CA THR A 163 -13.64 29.01 1.13
C THR A 163 -14.48 27.85 0.62
N LYS A 164 -15.46 28.13 -0.23
CA LYS A 164 -16.22 27.08 -0.95
C LYS A 164 -15.36 26.19 -1.85
N ASN A 165 -14.14 26.60 -2.17
CA ASN A 165 -13.21 25.89 -3.05
C ASN A 165 -12.24 24.98 -2.26
N ILE A 166 -12.27 24.99 -0.93
CA ILE A 166 -11.29 24.29 -0.06
C ILE A 166 -11.04 22.83 -0.48
N TRP A 167 -12.10 22.09 -0.87
CA TRP A 167 -11.95 20.68 -1.26
C TRP A 167 -11.25 20.52 -2.61
N ARG A 168 -11.50 21.41 -3.56
CA ARG A 168 -10.81 21.40 -4.85
C ARG A 168 -9.32 21.76 -4.66
N GLU A 169 -9.05 22.77 -3.86
CA GLU A 169 -7.69 23.20 -3.53
C GLU A 169 -6.91 22.08 -2.84
N ARG A 170 -7.50 21.35 -1.89
CA ARG A 170 -6.88 20.16 -1.30
C ARG A 170 -6.59 19.04 -2.31
N PHE A 171 -7.45 18.81 -3.27
CA PHE A 171 -7.18 17.83 -4.34
C PHE A 171 -6.02 18.28 -5.23
N GLU A 172 -5.91 19.56 -5.50
CA GLU A 172 -4.81 20.15 -6.29
C GLU A 172 -3.48 20.01 -5.53
N ASP A 173 -3.45 20.34 -4.23
CA ASP A 173 -2.28 20.23 -3.35
C ASP A 173 -1.80 18.79 -3.23
N ILE A 174 -2.70 17.86 -2.96
CA ILE A 174 -2.40 16.41 -2.89
C ILE A 174 -1.82 15.93 -4.22
N SER A 175 -2.44 16.28 -5.34
CA SER A 175 -1.97 15.87 -6.68
C SER A 175 -0.62 16.50 -7.02
N ALA A 176 -0.35 17.72 -6.57
CA ALA A 176 0.95 18.38 -6.74
C ALA A 176 2.03 17.69 -5.92
N MET A 177 1.75 17.35 -4.65
CA MET A 177 2.64 16.58 -3.79
C MET A 177 2.96 15.20 -4.38
N GLU A 178 1.95 14.44 -4.78
CA GLU A 178 2.14 13.11 -5.38
C GLU A 178 2.98 13.18 -6.66
N ARG A 179 2.76 14.17 -7.49
CA ARG A 179 3.57 14.42 -8.69
C ARG A 179 5.02 14.76 -8.35
N TYR A 180 5.24 15.57 -7.31
CA TYR A 180 6.58 15.87 -6.80
C TYR A 180 7.28 14.60 -6.33
N LEU A 181 6.63 13.77 -5.51
CA LEU A 181 7.17 12.50 -5.02
C LEU A 181 7.51 11.54 -6.16
N ALA A 182 6.61 11.39 -7.13
CA ALA A 182 6.84 10.52 -8.29
C ALA A 182 8.08 10.93 -9.11
N ARG A 183 8.30 12.24 -9.32
CA ARG A 183 9.48 12.76 -9.99
C ARG A 183 10.78 12.53 -9.21
N ASN A 184 10.67 12.30 -7.91
CA ASN A 184 11.79 12.03 -7.01
C ASN A 184 11.98 10.53 -6.69
N GLY A 185 11.36 9.64 -7.46
CA GLY A 185 11.58 8.20 -7.37
C GLY A 185 10.69 7.48 -6.34
N THR A 186 9.57 8.08 -5.92
CA THR A 186 8.55 7.39 -5.14
C THR A 186 7.45 6.87 -6.07
N VAL A 187 7.28 5.56 -6.13
CA VAL A 187 6.14 4.93 -6.82
C VAL A 187 4.94 4.96 -5.89
N ILE A 188 3.82 5.50 -6.35
CA ILE A 188 2.62 5.67 -5.54
C ILE A 188 1.51 4.78 -6.10
N LEU A 189 0.98 3.88 -5.27
CA LEU A 189 -0.16 3.03 -5.57
C LEU A 189 -1.27 3.31 -4.56
N LYS A 190 -2.45 3.66 -5.06
CA LYS A 190 -3.60 4.02 -4.23
C LYS A 190 -4.70 2.98 -4.39
N PHE A 191 -5.17 2.42 -3.27
CA PHE A 191 -6.20 1.39 -3.23
C PHE A 191 -7.43 1.91 -2.49
N PHE A 192 -8.54 2.00 -3.19
CA PHE A 192 -9.85 2.20 -2.58
C PHE A 192 -10.56 0.85 -2.47
N LEU A 193 -10.73 0.35 -1.26
CA LEU A 193 -11.46 -0.89 -0.99
C LEU A 193 -12.97 -0.61 -1.06
N ASN A 194 -13.54 -0.88 -2.22
CA ASN A 194 -14.94 -0.65 -2.52
C ASN A 194 -15.79 -1.80 -1.98
N VAL A 195 -16.31 -1.64 -0.77
CA VAL A 195 -17.19 -2.60 -0.09
C VAL A 195 -18.64 -2.18 -0.25
N SER A 196 -19.56 -3.15 -0.36
CA SER A 196 -20.99 -2.85 -0.35
C SER A 196 -21.48 -2.52 1.06
N LYS A 197 -22.58 -1.75 1.12
CA LYS A 197 -23.23 -1.45 2.39
C LYS A 197 -23.74 -2.72 3.08
N GLN A 198 -24.16 -3.74 2.32
CA GLN A 198 -24.59 -5.02 2.85
C GLN A 198 -23.42 -5.78 3.46
N GLU A 199 -22.33 -5.99 2.73
CA GLU A 199 -21.14 -6.70 3.23
C GLU A 199 -20.54 -6.00 4.45
N GLN A 200 -20.53 -4.66 4.50
CA GLN A 200 -20.10 -3.93 5.69
C GLN A 200 -20.96 -4.29 6.91
N ARG A 201 -22.28 -4.37 6.74
CA ARG A 201 -23.19 -4.76 7.82
C ARG A 201 -22.87 -6.17 8.33
N GLU A 202 -22.69 -7.13 7.44
CA GLU A 202 -22.33 -8.50 7.79
C GLU A 202 -21.03 -8.55 8.58
N ARG A 203 -20.01 -7.82 8.13
CA ARG A 203 -18.72 -7.71 8.84
C ARG A 203 -18.81 -7.05 10.21
N PHE A 204 -19.74 -6.12 10.42
CA PHE A 204 -20.01 -5.56 11.74
C PHE A 204 -20.69 -6.58 12.66
N LEU A 205 -21.66 -7.36 12.15
CA LEU A 205 -22.28 -8.45 12.89
C LEU A 205 -21.24 -9.50 13.29
N ASP A 206 -20.39 -9.93 12.36
CA ASP A 206 -19.27 -10.85 12.65
C ASP A 206 -18.35 -10.34 13.77
N ARG A 207 -18.15 -9.00 13.87
CA ARG A 207 -17.34 -8.42 14.95
C ARG A 207 -18.05 -8.48 16.31
N LEU A 208 -19.37 -8.36 16.32
CA LEU A 208 -20.16 -8.43 17.55
C LEU A 208 -20.30 -9.87 18.04
N ASP A 209 -20.50 -10.82 17.12
CA ASP A 209 -20.73 -12.22 17.43
C ASP A 209 -19.43 -12.96 17.83
N GLU A 210 -18.25 -12.46 17.43
CA GLU A 210 -16.96 -13.10 17.69
C GLU A 210 -16.19 -12.36 18.79
N PRO A 211 -16.11 -12.91 20.04
CA PRO A 211 -15.48 -12.25 21.19
C PRO A 211 -14.05 -11.74 20.92
N ALA A 212 -13.26 -12.49 20.17
CA ALA A 212 -11.90 -12.12 19.78
C ALA A 212 -11.84 -10.88 18.86
N LYS A 213 -12.96 -10.45 18.31
CA LYS A 213 -13.08 -9.29 17.42
C LYS A 213 -13.83 -8.10 18.04
N ASN A 214 -14.49 -8.28 19.21
CA ASN A 214 -15.30 -7.22 19.81
C ASN A 214 -14.52 -5.93 20.05
N TRP A 215 -13.26 -6.02 20.41
CA TRP A 215 -12.38 -4.86 20.62
C TRP A 215 -12.20 -3.96 19.40
N LYS A 216 -12.54 -4.45 18.20
CA LYS A 216 -12.50 -3.70 16.93
C LYS A 216 -13.78 -2.93 16.64
N PHE A 217 -14.84 -3.18 17.40
CA PHE A 217 -16.13 -2.55 17.19
C PHE A 217 -16.22 -1.25 17.98
N SER A 218 -16.73 -0.20 17.35
CA SER A 218 -17.05 1.06 18.00
C SER A 218 -18.49 1.46 17.70
N LEU A 219 -19.17 2.05 18.69
CA LEU A 219 -20.50 2.62 18.47
C LEU A 219 -20.47 3.74 17.41
N ALA A 220 -19.34 4.44 17.29
CA ALA A 220 -19.12 5.43 16.23
C ALA A 220 -19.21 4.83 14.82
N ASP A 221 -18.86 3.53 14.63
CA ASP A 221 -18.95 2.85 13.32
C ASP A 221 -20.41 2.88 12.78
N ILE A 222 -21.39 2.84 13.65
CA ILE A 222 -22.82 2.87 13.28
C ILE A 222 -23.22 4.29 12.85
N SER A 223 -22.75 5.31 13.55
CA SER A 223 -23.00 6.72 13.20
C SER A 223 -22.36 7.04 11.85
N GLU A 224 -21.12 6.61 11.62
CA GLU A 224 -20.43 6.77 10.34
C GLU A 224 -21.14 6.04 9.19
N ARG A 225 -21.67 4.83 9.46
CA ARG A 225 -22.46 4.10 8.47
C ARG A 225 -23.74 4.82 8.07
N ALA A 226 -24.37 5.61 8.94
CA ALA A 226 -25.53 6.42 8.61
C ALA A 226 -25.18 7.50 7.56
N LEU A 227 -23.93 7.95 7.51
CA LEU A 227 -23.42 8.94 6.56
C LEU A 227 -22.96 8.32 5.22
N TRP A 228 -23.29 7.06 4.94
CA TRP A 228 -22.85 6.30 3.77
C TRP A 228 -22.88 7.08 2.46
N ALA A 229 -24.00 7.76 2.15
CA ALA A 229 -24.15 8.51 0.90
C ALA A 229 -23.17 9.66 0.79
N LYS A 230 -22.88 10.35 1.91
CA LYS A 230 -21.89 11.44 1.96
C LYS A 230 -20.48 10.92 1.70
N TYR A 231 -20.12 9.79 2.31
CA TYR A 231 -18.83 9.14 2.07
C TYR A 231 -18.68 8.67 0.64
N GLN A 232 -19.71 8.03 0.05
CA GLN A 232 -19.65 7.58 -1.36
C GLN A 232 -19.45 8.76 -2.32
N ALA A 233 -20.11 9.90 -2.07
CA ALA A 233 -19.89 11.12 -2.84
C ALA A 233 -18.47 11.67 -2.66
N ALA A 234 -17.95 11.69 -1.43
CA ALA A 234 -16.58 12.14 -1.14
C ALA A 234 -15.53 11.24 -1.81
N TYR A 235 -15.69 9.92 -1.76
CA TYR A 235 -14.81 8.98 -2.44
C TYR A 235 -14.83 9.16 -3.95
N GLN A 236 -16.00 9.35 -4.55
CA GLN A 236 -16.11 9.59 -5.99
C GLN A 236 -15.33 10.84 -6.41
N GLU A 237 -15.54 11.95 -5.70
CA GLU A 237 -14.85 13.22 -5.98
C GLU A 237 -13.33 13.08 -5.77
N MET A 238 -12.91 12.47 -4.67
CA MET A 238 -11.52 12.22 -4.38
C MET A 238 -10.83 11.42 -5.51
N ILE A 239 -11.38 10.29 -5.90
CA ILE A 239 -10.82 9.44 -6.96
C ILE A 239 -10.79 10.19 -8.28
N ARG A 240 -11.89 10.87 -8.64
CA ARG A 240 -12.02 11.63 -9.88
C ARG A 240 -10.96 12.72 -10.01
N HIS A 241 -10.70 13.48 -8.94
CA HIS A 241 -9.84 14.66 -8.97
C HIS A 241 -8.37 14.38 -8.67
N THR A 242 -8.05 13.23 -8.05
CA THR A 242 -6.67 12.94 -7.66
C THR A 242 -6.06 11.74 -8.39
N SER A 243 -6.78 11.10 -9.31
CA SER A 243 -6.17 10.07 -10.17
C SER A 243 -5.27 10.70 -11.21
N THR A 244 -4.05 10.21 -11.32
CA THR A 244 -3.09 10.62 -12.35
C THR A 244 -2.36 9.41 -12.91
N LYS A 245 -1.70 9.54 -14.06
CA LYS A 245 -0.90 8.45 -14.64
C LYS A 245 0.23 7.98 -13.71
N SER A 246 0.83 8.92 -12.95
CA SER A 246 1.92 8.63 -12.01
C SER A 246 1.44 8.13 -10.63
N ALA A 247 0.21 8.43 -10.26
CA ALA A 247 -0.40 8.02 -9.00
C ALA A 247 -1.88 7.63 -9.22
N PRO A 248 -2.14 6.48 -9.88
CA PRO A 248 -3.50 6.04 -10.18
C PRO A 248 -4.22 5.52 -8.93
N TRP A 249 -5.53 5.64 -8.91
CA TRP A 249 -6.37 4.88 -7.99
C TRP A 249 -6.70 3.51 -8.55
N HIS A 250 -6.73 2.50 -7.68
CA HIS A 250 -7.25 1.18 -7.96
C HIS A 250 -8.53 0.99 -7.13
N VAL A 251 -9.66 0.88 -7.82
CA VAL A 251 -10.96 0.65 -7.19
C VAL A 251 -11.13 -0.85 -7.01
N VAL A 252 -10.78 -1.33 -5.82
CA VAL A 252 -10.68 -2.76 -5.51
C VAL A 252 -12.03 -3.30 -5.06
N PRO A 253 -12.64 -4.28 -5.75
CA PRO A 253 -13.83 -4.97 -5.27
C PRO A 253 -13.52 -5.66 -3.93
N ALA A 254 -14.24 -5.28 -2.87
CA ALA A 254 -13.85 -5.68 -1.52
C ALA A 254 -14.85 -6.58 -0.80
N ASP A 255 -15.97 -6.96 -1.42
CA ASP A 255 -16.92 -7.91 -0.83
C ASP A 255 -16.28 -9.31 -0.71
N HIS A 256 -15.47 -9.72 -1.68
CA HIS A 256 -14.67 -10.94 -1.58
C HIS A 256 -13.23 -10.62 -1.13
N LYS A 257 -12.92 -10.81 0.16
CA LYS A 257 -11.60 -10.52 0.74
C LYS A 257 -10.43 -11.16 -0.03
N TRP A 258 -10.60 -12.40 -0.49
CA TRP A 258 -9.58 -13.11 -1.27
C TRP A 258 -9.32 -12.43 -2.62
N PHE A 259 -10.38 -11.97 -3.32
CA PHE A 259 -10.21 -11.30 -4.61
C PHE A 259 -9.57 -9.92 -4.46
N ALA A 260 -9.95 -9.16 -3.43
CA ALA A 260 -9.28 -7.90 -3.11
C ALA A 260 -7.76 -8.09 -2.93
N ARG A 261 -7.33 -9.17 -2.27
CA ARG A 261 -5.92 -9.53 -2.08
C ARG A 261 -5.23 -9.88 -3.41
N VAL A 262 -5.92 -10.57 -4.32
CA VAL A 262 -5.41 -10.83 -5.68
C VAL A 262 -5.14 -9.51 -6.40
N VAL A 263 -6.11 -8.60 -6.43
CA VAL A 263 -5.98 -7.30 -7.12
C VAL A 263 -4.84 -6.48 -6.53
N ILE A 264 -4.80 -6.33 -5.20
CA ILE A 264 -3.77 -5.54 -4.51
C ILE A 264 -2.38 -6.14 -4.73
N GLY A 265 -2.20 -7.43 -4.47
CA GLY A 265 -0.91 -8.11 -4.63
C GLY A 265 -0.42 -8.07 -6.09
N SER A 266 -1.31 -8.32 -7.05
CA SER A 266 -0.98 -8.23 -8.48
C SER A 266 -0.58 -6.82 -8.90
N THR A 267 -1.25 -5.80 -8.38
CA THR A 267 -0.93 -4.40 -8.67
C THR A 267 0.46 -4.03 -8.17
N ILE A 268 0.80 -4.41 -6.92
CA ILE A 268 2.10 -4.13 -6.32
C ILE A 268 3.21 -4.85 -7.09
N VAL A 269 3.05 -6.15 -7.35
CA VAL A 269 4.03 -6.95 -8.10
C VAL A 269 4.23 -6.40 -9.50
N ALA A 270 3.16 -6.06 -10.22
CA ALA A 270 3.25 -5.50 -11.56
C ALA A 270 3.91 -4.11 -11.59
N ALA A 271 3.78 -3.31 -10.54
CA ALA A 271 4.46 -2.03 -10.43
C ALA A 271 5.96 -2.21 -10.16
N LEU A 272 6.34 -3.11 -9.27
CA LEU A 272 7.74 -3.40 -8.96
C LEU A 272 8.48 -4.05 -10.14
N ASP A 273 7.82 -4.95 -10.90
CA ASP A 273 8.37 -5.57 -12.09
C ASP A 273 8.81 -4.55 -13.15
N ARG A 274 8.12 -3.40 -13.23
CA ARG A 274 8.43 -2.32 -14.19
C ARG A 274 9.62 -1.45 -13.77
N LEU A 275 10.13 -1.58 -12.55
CA LEU A 275 11.24 -0.78 -12.04
C LEU A 275 12.61 -1.36 -12.39
N ASP A 276 12.66 -2.53 -13.04
CA ASP A 276 13.90 -3.25 -13.36
C ASP A 276 14.84 -3.36 -12.14
N LEU A 277 14.28 -3.81 -11.00
CA LEU A 277 15.00 -3.93 -9.75
C LEU A 277 16.04 -5.04 -9.83
N GLN A 278 17.29 -4.72 -9.50
CA GLN A 278 18.41 -5.65 -9.52
C GLN A 278 19.28 -5.46 -8.26
N PHE A 279 19.92 -6.52 -7.82
CA PHE A 279 20.98 -6.38 -6.81
C PHE A 279 22.13 -5.57 -7.37
N PRO A 280 22.82 -4.76 -6.55
CA PRO A 280 24.03 -4.05 -6.94
C PRO A 280 25.08 -5.03 -7.49
N LYS A 281 25.73 -4.66 -8.58
CA LYS A 281 26.82 -5.47 -9.15
C LYS A 281 28.08 -5.21 -8.37
N VAL A 282 28.71 -6.26 -7.88
CA VAL A 282 30.04 -6.24 -7.28
C VAL A 282 31.06 -6.12 -8.41
N ASP A 283 32.01 -5.20 -8.29
CA ASP A 283 33.04 -5.03 -9.30
C ASP A 283 34.17 -6.10 -9.21
N LYS A 284 35.08 -6.10 -10.18
CA LYS A 284 36.17 -7.11 -10.22
C LYS A 284 37.16 -6.99 -9.08
N ALA A 285 37.40 -5.77 -8.58
CA ALA A 285 38.33 -5.50 -7.48
C ALA A 285 37.74 -6.07 -6.18
N GLU A 286 36.47 -5.72 -5.87
CA GLU A 286 35.73 -6.25 -4.73
C GLU A 286 35.63 -7.79 -4.76
N LEU A 287 35.39 -8.39 -5.94
CA LEU A 287 35.39 -9.86 -6.10
C LEU A 287 36.74 -10.49 -5.78
N SER A 288 37.85 -9.79 -6.05
CA SER A 288 39.19 -10.24 -5.69
C SER A 288 39.41 -10.18 -4.19
N GLU A 289 38.97 -9.10 -3.55
CA GLU A 289 39.03 -8.93 -2.08
C GLU A 289 38.18 -10.01 -1.38
N PHE A 290 36.96 -10.29 -1.86
CA PHE A 290 36.11 -11.36 -1.31
C PHE A 290 36.78 -12.73 -1.34
N LYS A 291 37.59 -13.04 -2.38
CA LYS A 291 38.36 -14.29 -2.42
C LYS A 291 39.42 -14.34 -1.34
N GLN A 292 40.11 -13.22 -1.05
CA GLN A 292 41.10 -13.14 0.00
C GLN A 292 40.47 -13.28 1.39
N VAL A 293 39.39 -12.53 1.65
CA VAL A 293 38.62 -12.61 2.90
C VAL A 293 38.07 -14.04 3.11
N ARG A 294 37.52 -14.66 2.06
CA ARG A 294 37.07 -16.06 2.15
C ARG A 294 38.19 -17.03 2.53
N LYS A 295 39.40 -16.85 1.96
CA LYS A 295 40.54 -17.67 2.31
C LYS A 295 40.96 -17.50 3.77
N ALA A 296 40.96 -16.27 4.29
CA ALA A 296 41.27 -15.97 5.69
C ALA A 296 40.26 -16.63 6.64
N LEU A 297 38.95 -16.45 6.38
CA LEU A 297 37.87 -17.04 7.19
C LEU A 297 37.92 -18.59 7.22
N LEU A 298 38.30 -19.22 6.12
CA LEU A 298 38.48 -20.67 6.06
C LEU A 298 39.71 -21.15 6.87
N ALA A 299 40.78 -20.34 6.95
CA ALA A 299 41.95 -20.63 7.73
C ALA A 299 41.66 -20.58 9.26
N GLU A 300 40.86 -19.59 9.70
CA GLU A 300 40.42 -19.50 11.11
C GLU A 300 39.60 -20.74 11.55
N GLY A 301 38.81 -21.33 10.66
CA GLY A 301 38.04 -22.55 10.94
C GLY A 301 38.91 -23.79 11.06
N GLY A 302 40.07 -23.84 10.38
CA GLY A 302 41.05 -24.93 10.45
C GLY A 302 41.84 -24.98 11.77
N GLU A 303 42.13 -23.83 12.36
CA GLU A 303 42.86 -23.75 13.65
C GLU A 303 42.00 -24.25 14.82
N LYS A 304 40.70 -24.06 14.81
CA LYS A 304 39.79 -24.58 15.86
C LYS A 304 39.70 -26.10 15.89
N THR A 305 39.87 -26.78 14.77
CA THR A 305 39.88 -28.24 14.70
C THR A 305 41.23 -28.85 15.11
N ALA A 306 42.35 -28.14 14.90
CA ALA A 306 43.67 -28.57 15.36
C ALA A 306 43.84 -28.44 16.90
N ALA A 307 43.36 -27.31 17.46
CA ALA A 307 43.43 -27.09 18.94
C ALA A 307 42.50 -28.02 19.75
N ALA A 308 41.42 -28.53 19.15
CA ALA A 308 40.54 -29.51 19.79
C ALA A 308 41.12 -30.94 19.78
N GLY A 309 42.00 -31.25 18.81
CA GLY A 309 42.68 -32.55 18.70
C GLY A 309 43.90 -32.74 19.67
N GLU A 310 44.54 -31.65 20.10
CA GLU A 310 45.68 -31.72 21.06
C GLU A 310 45.24 -31.82 22.53
N LYS A 311 44.00 -31.56 22.87
CA LYS A 311 43.48 -31.73 24.25
C LYS A 311 42.90 -33.12 24.55
N ALA A 312 42.96 -34.04 23.59
CA ALA A 312 42.42 -35.41 23.69
C ALA A 312 43.52 -36.49 23.57
N LYS A 313 44.79 -36.17 23.90
CA LYS A 313 45.85 -37.17 24.07
C LYS A 313 46.41 -37.13 25.48
#